data_52bf3ed0be46c83368af4a453b904fbb
#
_entry.id   52bf3ed0be46c83368af4a453b904fbb
#
_cell.length_a   1.000
_cell.length_b   1.000
_cell.length_c   1.000
_cell.angle_alpha   90.00
_cell.angle_beta   90.00
_cell.angle_gamma   90.00
#
_symmetry.space_group_name_H-M   'P 1'
#
loop_
_entity.id
_entity.type
_entity.pdbx_description
1 polymer ?
#
loop_
_entity_poly.entity_id
_entity_poly.type
_entity_poly.pdbx_seq_one_letter_code
_entity_poly.pdbx_strand_id
1 'polypeptide(L)'
;MNPQSRNRRVRRELDELLREGVLNPTIHRQLRERYPTEGWDWRSLGRWFLIFGAVSVMAGLVILGRTLFEFTLTKLAVLLGVATLASFGGGQWLKQARPLLVWTGLSVELLGGLLLIGLTFTLGAIYSTGSGNWPALLLIDLVLLIGLSYALRNGLLLVLSAVVFFAWFGGFTGYA
;
A
#
# COMPACT_ATOMS: atom_id res chain seq x y z
N MET A 1 12.12 -3.67 12.37
CA MET A 1 13.45 -3.83 11.75
C MET A 1 13.51 -5.20 11.08
N ASN A 2 13.80 -5.28 9.79
CA ASN A 2 13.79 -6.55 9.04
C ASN A 2 14.97 -7.43 9.52
N PRO A 3 14.76 -8.69 9.93
CA PRO A 3 15.81 -9.58 10.39
C PRO A 3 16.94 -9.77 9.35
N GLN A 4 16.62 -9.71 8.05
CA GLN A 4 17.62 -9.81 6.99
C GLN A 4 18.52 -8.56 6.90
N SER A 5 18.00 -7.36 7.12
CA SER A 5 18.83 -6.15 7.14
C SER A 5 19.78 -6.16 8.34
N ARG A 6 19.33 -6.68 9.48
CA ARG A 6 20.17 -6.90 10.67
C ARG A 6 21.27 -7.94 10.38
N ASN A 7 20.90 -9.07 9.79
CA ASN A 7 21.90 -10.11 9.47
C ASN A 7 22.94 -9.64 8.46
N ARG A 8 22.54 -8.84 7.44
CA ARG A 8 23.50 -8.23 6.49
C ARG A 8 24.45 -7.25 7.18
N ARG A 9 23.97 -6.49 8.17
CA ARG A 9 24.81 -5.56 8.93
C ARG A 9 25.82 -6.34 9.78
N VAL A 10 25.35 -7.34 10.53
CA VAL A 10 26.20 -8.21 11.35
C VAL A 10 27.27 -8.91 10.49
N ARG A 11 26.91 -9.42 9.30
CA ARG A 11 27.90 -10.04 8.42
C ARG A 11 28.97 -9.06 7.94
N ARG A 12 28.62 -7.82 7.62
CA ARG A 12 29.62 -6.79 7.25
C ARG A 12 30.59 -6.52 8.40
N GLU A 13 30.07 -6.36 9.60
CA GLU A 13 30.88 -6.17 10.80
C GLU A 13 31.83 -7.37 11.08
N LEU A 14 31.33 -8.60 10.87
CA LEU A 14 32.15 -9.80 10.97
C LEU A 14 33.25 -9.87 9.90
N ASP A 15 32.95 -9.46 8.66
CA ASP A 15 33.92 -9.42 7.57
C ASP A 15 34.97 -8.31 7.80
N GLU A 16 34.63 -7.18 8.42
CA GLU A 16 35.56 -6.13 8.84
C GLU A 16 36.50 -6.62 9.96
N LEU A 17 35.94 -7.22 11.00
CA LEU A 17 36.73 -7.77 12.12
C LEU A 17 37.69 -8.89 11.67
N LEU A 18 37.33 -9.66 10.64
CA LEU A 18 38.21 -10.63 10.05
C LEU A 18 39.36 -9.95 9.29
N ARG A 19 39.10 -8.85 8.56
CA ARG A 19 40.13 -8.07 7.85
C ARG A 19 41.10 -7.38 8.79
N GLU A 20 40.60 -6.92 9.93
CA GLU A 20 41.41 -6.30 10.99
C GLU A 20 42.25 -7.33 11.78
N GLY A 21 42.08 -8.62 11.51
CA GLY A 21 42.80 -9.69 12.20
C GLY A 21 42.32 -9.95 13.62
N VAL A 22 41.25 -9.33 14.04
CA VAL A 22 40.65 -9.46 15.40
C VAL A 22 39.91 -10.79 15.52
N LEU A 23 39.34 -11.30 14.41
CA LEU A 23 38.54 -12.51 14.39
C LEU A 23 39.27 -13.68 13.74
N ASN A 24 39.26 -14.83 14.41
CA ASN A 24 39.81 -16.06 13.84
C ASN A 24 38.94 -16.56 12.67
N PRO A 25 39.50 -17.01 11.54
CA PRO A 25 38.73 -17.53 10.37
C PRO A 25 37.76 -18.65 10.72
N THR A 26 38.06 -19.49 11.69
CA THR A 26 37.22 -20.58 12.14
C THR A 26 35.97 -20.05 12.85
N ILE A 27 36.14 -19.07 13.72
CA ILE A 27 35.05 -18.41 14.46
C ILE A 27 34.18 -17.59 13.49
N HIS A 28 34.82 -16.91 12.54
CA HIS A 28 34.10 -16.16 11.49
C HIS A 28 33.12 -17.06 10.71
N ARG A 29 33.59 -18.27 10.29
CA ARG A 29 32.75 -19.23 9.58
C ARG A 29 31.54 -19.67 10.41
N GLN A 30 31.77 -20.04 11.69
CA GLN A 30 30.69 -20.45 12.61
C GLN A 30 29.67 -19.32 12.84
N LEU A 31 30.13 -18.08 13.01
CA LEU A 31 29.24 -16.94 13.17
C LEU A 31 28.47 -16.61 11.90
N ARG A 32 29.09 -16.73 10.74
CA ARG A 32 28.46 -16.51 9.44
C ARG A 32 27.31 -17.49 9.16
N GLU A 33 27.45 -18.74 9.57
CA GLU A 33 26.38 -19.76 9.49
C GLU A 33 25.18 -19.43 10.39
N ARG A 34 25.42 -18.81 11.52
CA ARG A 34 24.38 -18.40 12.46
C ARG A 34 23.52 -17.22 12.00
N TYR A 35 24.01 -16.44 11.03
CA TYR A 35 23.33 -15.28 10.44
C TYR A 35 23.07 -15.47 8.94
N PRO A 36 22.17 -16.39 8.54
CA PRO A 36 21.90 -16.65 7.13
C PRO A 36 21.31 -15.39 6.47
N THR A 37 21.83 -15.02 5.30
CA THR A 37 21.30 -13.93 4.48
C THR A 37 20.58 -14.44 3.24
N GLU A 38 20.74 -15.71 2.94
CA GLU A 38 20.15 -16.38 1.80
C GLU A 38 18.85 -17.05 2.25
N GLY A 39 17.78 -16.32 2.14
CA GLY A 39 16.43 -16.82 2.33
C GLY A 39 15.48 -15.88 1.61
N TRP A 40 14.66 -16.44 0.74
CA TRP A 40 13.55 -15.70 0.15
C TRP A 40 12.66 -15.20 1.28
N ASP A 41 12.41 -13.89 1.34
CA ASP A 41 11.59 -13.29 2.38
C ASP A 41 10.10 -13.59 2.13
N TRP A 42 9.69 -14.82 2.49
CA TRP A 42 8.31 -15.28 2.39
C TRP A 42 7.31 -14.35 3.10
N ARG A 43 7.78 -13.64 4.17
CA ARG A 43 6.94 -12.67 4.89
C ARG A 43 6.70 -11.41 4.07
N SER A 44 7.70 -10.97 3.32
CA SER A 44 7.55 -9.83 2.41
C SER A 44 6.66 -10.21 1.23
N LEU A 45 6.88 -11.38 0.65
CA LEU A 45 6.07 -11.91 -0.44
C LEU A 45 4.61 -12.08 0.00
N GLY A 46 4.36 -12.68 1.17
CA GLY A 46 3.04 -12.85 1.73
C GLY A 46 2.29 -11.53 1.92
N ARG A 47 2.98 -10.45 2.30
CA ARG A 47 2.39 -9.11 2.41
C ARG A 47 1.95 -8.57 1.04
N TRP A 48 2.78 -8.73 0.02
CA TRP A 48 2.42 -8.33 -1.34
C TRP A 48 1.23 -9.13 -1.87
N PHE A 49 1.20 -10.45 -1.65
CA PHE A 49 0.05 -11.28 -2.00
C PHE A 49 -1.21 -10.86 -1.27
N LEU A 50 -1.11 -10.46 -0.01
CA LEU A 50 -2.26 -10.00 0.77
C LEU A 50 -2.81 -8.67 0.23
N ILE A 51 -1.94 -7.75 -0.16
CA ILE A 51 -2.32 -6.47 -0.78
C ILE A 51 -2.99 -6.72 -2.14
N PHE A 52 -2.34 -7.48 -3.03
CA PHE A 52 -2.90 -7.79 -4.34
C PHE A 52 -4.18 -8.62 -4.23
N GLY A 53 -4.24 -9.59 -3.29
CA GLY A 53 -5.43 -10.38 -3.03
C GLY A 53 -6.60 -9.51 -2.57
N ALA A 54 -6.37 -8.57 -1.65
CA ALA A 54 -7.39 -7.65 -1.17
C ALA A 54 -7.92 -6.76 -2.31
N VAL A 55 -7.04 -6.22 -3.14
CA VAL A 55 -7.42 -5.43 -4.33
C VAL A 55 -8.26 -6.26 -5.31
N SER A 56 -7.82 -7.49 -5.58
CA SER A 56 -8.53 -8.39 -6.51
C SER A 56 -9.92 -8.79 -5.97
N VAL A 57 -10.03 -9.11 -4.69
CA VAL A 57 -11.31 -9.41 -4.03
C VAL A 57 -12.24 -8.21 -4.09
N MET A 58 -11.75 -6.99 -3.81
CA MET A 58 -12.56 -5.78 -3.90
C MET A 58 -13.03 -5.50 -5.32
N ALA A 59 -12.15 -5.64 -6.31
CA ALA A 59 -12.54 -5.50 -7.72
C ALA A 59 -13.61 -6.54 -8.11
N GLY A 60 -13.42 -7.80 -7.68
CA GLY A 60 -14.39 -8.87 -7.89
C GLY A 60 -15.75 -8.59 -7.23
N LEU A 61 -15.76 -8.10 -5.99
CA LEU A 61 -16.98 -7.73 -5.28
C LEU A 61 -17.74 -6.58 -5.95
N VAL A 62 -17.00 -5.59 -6.48
CA VAL A 62 -17.61 -4.47 -7.23
C VAL A 62 -18.28 -4.99 -8.51
N ILE A 63 -17.58 -5.84 -9.26
CA ILE A 63 -18.13 -6.44 -10.49
C ILE A 63 -19.33 -7.33 -10.17
N LEU A 64 -19.22 -8.19 -9.17
CA LEU A 64 -20.27 -9.09 -8.74
C LEU A 64 -21.50 -8.33 -8.22
N GLY A 65 -21.26 -7.29 -7.41
CA GLY A 65 -22.33 -6.40 -6.93
C GLY A 65 -23.09 -5.75 -8.06
N ARG A 66 -22.38 -5.30 -9.10
CA ARG A 66 -23.02 -4.70 -10.26
C ARG A 66 -23.90 -5.69 -11.05
N THR A 67 -23.49 -6.95 -11.15
CA THR A 67 -24.21 -7.96 -11.94
C THR A 67 -25.38 -8.59 -11.17
N LEU A 68 -25.24 -8.80 -9.84
CA LEU A 68 -26.24 -9.53 -9.06
C LEU A 68 -27.34 -8.61 -8.45
N PHE A 69 -27.02 -7.34 -8.17
CA PHE A 69 -27.92 -6.47 -7.39
C PHE A 69 -28.49 -5.29 -8.15
N GLU A 70 -28.30 -5.19 -9.48
CA GLU A 70 -28.69 -3.99 -10.26
C GLU A 70 -28.31 -2.69 -9.52
N PHE A 71 -27.04 -2.65 -9.04
CA PHE A 71 -26.54 -1.51 -8.29
C PHE A 71 -26.56 -0.26 -9.18
N THR A 72 -27.43 0.67 -8.86
CA THR A 72 -27.31 2.02 -9.42
C THR A 72 -25.98 2.63 -8.98
N LEU A 73 -25.36 3.46 -9.84
CA LEU A 73 -24.08 4.14 -9.52
C LEU A 73 -24.14 4.87 -8.16
N THR A 74 -25.33 5.39 -7.80
CA THR A 74 -25.55 6.06 -6.50
C THR A 74 -25.38 5.10 -5.31
N LYS A 75 -25.96 3.90 -5.39
CA LYS A 75 -25.79 2.88 -4.34
C LYS A 75 -24.35 2.44 -4.21
N LEU A 76 -23.66 2.29 -5.35
CA LEU A 76 -22.24 1.96 -5.38
C LEU A 76 -21.39 3.07 -4.72
N ALA A 77 -21.65 4.35 -5.03
CA ALA A 77 -20.96 5.48 -4.42
C ALA A 77 -21.13 5.50 -2.89
N VAL A 78 -22.35 5.26 -2.39
CA VAL A 78 -22.62 5.19 -0.94
C VAL A 78 -21.82 4.03 -0.32
N LEU A 79 -21.85 2.85 -0.93
CA LEU A 79 -21.10 1.68 -0.43
C LEU A 79 -19.59 1.96 -0.38
N LEU A 80 -19.02 2.52 -1.46
CA LEU A 80 -17.61 2.88 -1.51
C LEU A 80 -17.27 3.95 -0.47
N GLY A 81 -18.12 4.94 -0.28
CA GLY A 81 -17.94 5.97 0.74
C GLY A 81 -17.89 5.40 2.16
N VAL A 82 -18.84 4.54 2.51
CA VAL A 82 -18.88 3.87 3.82
C VAL A 82 -17.63 2.97 3.98
N ALA A 83 -17.28 2.19 2.97
CA ALA A 83 -16.12 1.31 3.01
C ALA A 83 -14.80 2.09 3.14
N THR A 84 -14.67 3.23 2.48
CA THR A 84 -13.53 4.15 2.60
C THR A 84 -13.37 4.66 4.02
N LEU A 85 -14.45 5.19 4.61
CA LEU A 85 -14.45 5.67 6.00
C LEU A 85 -14.13 4.56 7.00
N ALA A 86 -14.75 3.39 6.82
CA ALA A 86 -14.50 2.22 7.65
C ALA A 86 -13.03 1.75 7.55
N SER A 87 -12.44 1.80 6.37
CA SER A 87 -11.03 1.42 6.16
C SER A 87 -10.07 2.39 6.85
N PHE A 88 -10.27 3.70 6.73
CA PHE A 88 -9.44 4.67 7.42
C PHE A 88 -9.62 4.61 8.95
N GLY A 89 -10.87 4.56 9.43
CA GLY A 89 -11.16 4.44 10.87
C GLY A 89 -10.64 3.13 11.46
N GLY A 90 -10.87 2.01 10.78
CA GLY A 90 -10.41 0.69 11.19
C GLY A 90 -8.88 0.57 11.17
N GLY A 91 -8.22 1.12 10.15
CA GLY A 91 -6.76 1.16 10.06
C GLY A 91 -6.13 1.95 11.22
N GLN A 92 -6.67 3.13 11.55
CA GLN A 92 -6.23 3.93 12.69
C GLN A 92 -6.46 3.22 14.02
N TRP A 93 -7.65 2.65 14.19
CA TRP A 93 -7.96 1.88 15.39
C TRP A 93 -7.01 0.70 15.58
N LEU A 94 -6.69 -0.06 14.51
CA LEU A 94 -5.74 -1.16 14.56
C LEU A 94 -4.34 -0.71 14.99
N LYS A 95 -3.86 0.42 14.46
CA LYS A 95 -2.53 0.96 14.80
C LYS A 95 -2.43 1.38 16.27
N GLN A 96 -3.53 1.93 16.82
CA GLN A 96 -3.57 2.39 18.22
C GLN A 96 -3.79 1.25 19.20
N ALA A 97 -4.70 0.32 18.90
CA ALA A 97 -5.08 -0.75 19.81
C ALA A 97 -4.04 -1.87 19.89
N ARG A 98 -3.28 -2.13 18.83
CA ARG A 98 -2.35 -3.27 18.76
C ARG A 98 -1.07 -2.91 18.00
N PRO A 99 0.02 -2.54 18.69
CA PRO A 99 1.28 -2.15 18.05
C PRO A 99 1.91 -3.25 17.19
N LEU A 100 1.57 -4.52 17.41
CA LEU A 100 2.01 -5.64 16.58
C LEU A 100 1.33 -5.66 15.21
N LEU A 101 0.16 -5.03 15.06
CA LEU A 101 -0.64 -4.99 13.84
C LEU A 101 -0.52 -3.66 13.08
N VAL A 102 0.49 -2.85 13.34
CA VAL A 102 0.72 -1.56 12.65
C VAL A 102 0.76 -1.74 11.13
N TRP A 103 1.44 -2.78 10.64
CA TRP A 103 1.49 -3.07 9.20
C TRP A 103 0.12 -3.41 8.61
N THR A 104 -0.71 -4.16 9.34
CA THR A 104 -2.09 -4.45 8.93
C THR A 104 -2.91 -3.18 8.88
N GLY A 105 -2.79 -2.31 9.90
CA GLY A 105 -3.45 -1.01 9.90
C GLY A 105 -3.05 -0.12 8.72
N LEU A 106 -1.74 -0.06 8.38
CA LEU A 106 -1.26 0.67 7.21
C LEU A 106 -1.82 0.10 5.89
N SER A 107 -1.95 -1.23 5.78
CA SER A 107 -2.51 -1.89 4.60
C SER A 107 -4.02 -1.65 4.47
N VAL A 108 -4.76 -1.61 5.58
CA VAL A 108 -6.19 -1.29 5.60
C VAL A 108 -6.42 0.16 5.18
N GLU A 109 -5.58 1.10 5.61
CA GLU A 109 -5.64 2.49 5.15
C GLU A 109 -5.28 2.62 3.66
N LEU A 110 -4.30 1.84 3.15
CA LEU A 110 -4.00 1.79 1.73
C LEU A 110 -5.22 1.33 0.92
N LEU A 111 -5.93 0.30 1.41
CA LEU A 111 -7.20 -0.14 0.83
C LEU A 111 -8.21 1.01 0.82
N GLY A 112 -8.31 1.78 1.92
CA GLY A 112 -9.13 2.99 1.99
C GLY A 112 -8.79 4.01 0.91
N GLY A 113 -7.50 4.21 0.62
CA GLY A 113 -7.03 5.09 -0.46
C GLY A 113 -7.47 4.59 -1.85
N LEU A 114 -7.40 3.29 -2.11
CA LEU A 114 -7.87 2.70 -3.37
C LEU A 114 -9.40 2.82 -3.51
N LEU A 115 -10.15 2.62 -2.43
CA LEU A 115 -11.61 2.81 -2.40
C LEU A 115 -11.99 4.27 -2.64
N LEU A 116 -11.20 5.22 -2.12
CA LEU A 116 -11.39 6.65 -2.36
C LEU A 116 -11.30 6.98 -3.85
N ILE A 117 -10.27 6.48 -4.53
CA ILE A 117 -10.13 6.64 -5.98
C ILE A 117 -11.37 6.07 -6.71
N GLY A 118 -11.79 4.85 -6.35
CA GLY A 118 -13.00 4.24 -6.91
C GLY A 118 -14.27 5.07 -6.67
N LEU A 119 -14.39 5.68 -5.48
CA LEU A 119 -15.48 6.58 -5.13
C LEU A 119 -15.48 7.83 -6.00
N THR A 120 -14.33 8.49 -6.14
CA THR A 120 -14.19 9.72 -6.93
C THR A 120 -14.56 9.49 -8.39
N PHE A 121 -14.09 8.37 -8.99
CA PHE A 121 -14.48 7.99 -10.35
C PHE A 121 -15.97 7.64 -10.47
N THR A 122 -16.55 6.99 -9.46
CA THR A 122 -18.00 6.68 -9.44
C THR A 122 -18.82 7.96 -9.36
N LEU A 123 -18.43 8.91 -8.51
CA LEU A 123 -19.06 10.24 -8.43
C LEU A 123 -18.90 11.02 -9.73
N GLY A 124 -17.70 10.98 -10.33
CA GLY A 124 -17.46 11.54 -11.64
C GLY A 124 -18.40 10.99 -12.71
N ALA A 125 -18.65 9.68 -12.71
CA ALA A 125 -19.56 9.04 -13.64
C ALA A 125 -21.06 9.44 -13.39
N ILE A 126 -21.44 9.71 -12.13
CA ILE A 126 -22.81 10.16 -11.78
C ILE A 126 -23.02 11.61 -12.23
N TYR A 127 -22.07 12.49 -11.97
CA TYR A 127 -22.24 13.94 -12.19
C TYR A 127 -21.65 14.45 -13.51
N SER A 128 -20.86 13.61 -14.19
CA SER A 128 -20.24 13.99 -15.47
C SER A 128 -21.27 13.89 -16.58
N THR A 129 -21.44 15.00 -17.27
CA THR A 129 -22.25 15.08 -18.52
C THR A 129 -21.47 14.58 -19.74
N GLY A 130 -20.54 13.64 -19.59
CA GLY A 130 -19.76 13.06 -20.70
C GLY A 130 -18.53 13.86 -21.11
N SER A 131 -18.09 14.85 -20.32
CA SER A 131 -16.93 15.71 -20.63
C SER A 131 -15.57 15.00 -20.62
N GLY A 132 -15.51 13.75 -20.18
CA GLY A 132 -14.28 12.92 -20.22
C GLY A 132 -13.10 13.45 -19.41
N ASN A 133 -13.29 14.44 -18.52
CA ASN A 133 -12.21 15.10 -17.80
C ASN A 133 -11.71 14.26 -16.59
N TRP A 134 -11.35 13.01 -16.87
CA TRP A 134 -10.80 12.08 -15.89
C TRP A 134 -9.47 12.53 -15.25
N PRO A 135 -8.58 13.34 -15.91
CA PRO A 135 -7.39 13.84 -15.26
C PRO A 135 -7.69 14.76 -14.08
N ALA A 136 -8.78 15.53 -14.15
CA ALA A 136 -9.19 16.39 -13.02
C ALA A 136 -9.60 15.57 -11.78
N LEU A 137 -10.23 14.40 -11.97
CA LEU A 137 -10.57 13.49 -10.86
C LEU A 137 -9.30 12.93 -10.20
N LEU A 138 -8.30 12.53 -10.99
CA LEU A 138 -7.01 12.09 -10.46
C LEU A 138 -6.27 13.19 -9.69
N LEU A 139 -6.40 14.46 -10.11
CA LEU A 139 -5.82 15.57 -9.37
C LEU A 139 -6.48 15.75 -8.00
N ILE A 140 -7.80 15.61 -7.92
CA ILE A 140 -8.55 15.63 -6.65
C ILE A 140 -8.08 14.50 -5.76
N ASP A 141 -8.00 13.28 -6.28
CA ASP A 141 -7.51 12.10 -5.54
C ASP A 141 -6.08 12.30 -5.04
N LEU A 142 -5.21 12.87 -5.87
CA LEU A 142 -3.83 13.17 -5.51
C LEU A 142 -3.76 14.09 -4.29
N VAL A 143 -4.50 15.21 -4.31
CA VAL A 143 -4.52 16.17 -3.20
C VAL A 143 -5.06 15.52 -1.92
N LEU A 144 -6.15 14.74 -2.03
CA LEU A 144 -6.74 14.04 -0.89
C LEU A 144 -5.79 12.98 -0.32
N LEU A 145 -5.16 12.16 -1.17
CA LEU A 145 -4.24 11.10 -0.74
C LEU A 145 -2.99 11.68 -0.08
N ILE A 146 -2.43 12.76 -0.61
CA ILE A 146 -1.30 13.46 0.04
C ILE A 146 -1.74 13.95 1.42
N GLY A 147 -2.85 14.67 1.53
CA GLY A 147 -3.38 15.16 2.80
C GLY A 147 -3.60 14.03 3.82
N LEU A 148 -4.23 12.93 3.38
CA LEU A 148 -4.48 11.75 4.21
C LEU A 148 -3.17 11.04 4.61
N SER A 149 -2.18 10.95 3.72
CA SER A 149 -0.90 10.30 4.02
C SER A 149 -0.17 10.99 5.17
N TYR A 150 -0.17 12.32 5.20
CA TYR A 150 0.40 13.12 6.29
C TYR A 150 -0.45 13.04 7.56
N ALA A 151 -1.78 13.19 7.45
CA ALA A 151 -2.69 13.13 8.60
C ALA A 151 -2.64 11.78 9.31
N LEU A 152 -2.60 10.68 8.55
CA LEU A 152 -2.58 9.31 9.06
C LEU A 152 -1.15 8.77 9.30
N ARG A 153 -0.12 9.53 8.94
CA ARG A 153 1.30 9.12 9.02
C ARG A 153 1.54 7.78 8.32
N ASN A 154 0.99 7.63 7.12
CA ASN A 154 1.05 6.39 6.35
C ASN A 154 1.88 6.56 5.07
N GLY A 155 3.11 6.01 5.09
CA GLY A 155 4.00 6.03 3.92
C GLY A 155 3.48 5.24 2.71
N LEU A 156 2.59 4.25 2.90
CA LEU A 156 2.00 3.50 1.79
C LEU A 156 1.01 4.37 1.00
N LEU A 157 0.24 5.24 1.68
CA LEU A 157 -0.62 6.23 1.02
C LEU A 157 0.21 7.25 0.23
N LEU A 158 1.40 7.62 0.73
CA LEU A 158 2.30 8.52 0.00
C LEU A 158 2.82 7.85 -1.28
N VAL A 159 3.16 6.57 -1.23
CA VAL A 159 3.53 5.80 -2.43
C VAL A 159 2.36 5.72 -3.42
N LEU A 160 1.14 5.47 -2.93
CA LEU A 160 -0.06 5.47 -3.77
C LEU A 160 -0.27 6.85 -4.42
N SER A 161 -0.09 7.94 -3.67
CA SER A 161 -0.22 9.29 -4.24
C SER A 161 0.81 9.57 -5.32
N ALA A 162 2.04 9.04 -5.19
CA ALA A 162 3.05 9.13 -6.25
C ALA A 162 2.61 8.37 -7.51
N VAL A 163 2.02 7.19 -7.38
CA VAL A 163 1.48 6.43 -8.53
C VAL A 163 0.36 7.23 -9.20
N VAL A 164 -0.57 7.80 -8.43
CA VAL A 164 -1.66 8.65 -8.95
C VAL A 164 -1.12 9.90 -9.64
N PHE A 165 -0.04 10.51 -9.10
CA PHE A 165 0.62 11.64 -9.74
C PHE A 165 1.15 11.29 -11.13
N PHE A 166 1.87 10.16 -11.29
CA PHE A 166 2.36 9.73 -12.59
C PHE A 166 1.23 9.38 -13.56
N ALA A 167 0.14 8.77 -13.06
CA ALA A 167 -1.04 8.49 -13.86
C ALA A 167 -1.72 9.79 -14.33
N TRP A 168 -1.86 10.77 -13.46
CA TRP A 168 -2.39 12.10 -13.79
C TRP A 168 -1.51 12.81 -14.81
N PHE A 169 -0.20 12.86 -14.56
CA PHE A 169 0.76 13.51 -15.46
C PHE A 169 0.77 12.86 -16.84
N GLY A 170 0.77 11.52 -16.92
CA GLY A 170 0.69 10.80 -18.19
C GLY A 170 -0.63 11.05 -18.92
N GLY A 171 -1.75 11.10 -18.19
CA GLY A 171 -3.05 11.43 -18.76
C GLY A 171 -3.19 12.87 -19.25
N PHE A 172 -2.54 13.81 -18.56
CA PHE A 172 -2.53 15.22 -18.95
C PHE A 172 -1.64 15.47 -20.18
N THR A 173 -0.46 14.85 -20.24
CA THR A 173 0.52 15.05 -21.34
C THR A 173 0.25 14.19 -22.57
N GLY A 174 -0.40 13.04 -22.42
CA GLY A 174 -0.65 12.10 -23.52
C GLY A 174 -1.86 12.41 -24.39
N TYR A 175 -2.65 13.43 -24.05
CA TYR A 175 -3.85 13.86 -24.79
C TYR A 175 -3.78 15.30 -25.28
N ALA A 176 -2.59 15.88 -25.34
CA ALA A 176 -2.37 17.20 -25.90
C ALA A 176 -2.08 17.15 -27.42
#